data_8c13b69b97001f537fd7a866aa8cc0f7
#
_entry.id   8c13b69b97001f537fd7a866aa8cc0f7
#
_cell.length_a   1.000
_cell.length_b   1.000
_cell.length_c   1.000
_cell.angle_alpha   90.00
_cell.angle_beta   90.00
_cell.angle_gamma   90.00
#
_symmetry.space_group_name_H-M   'P 1'
#
loop_
_entity.id
_entity.type
_entity.pdbx_description
1 polymer ?
#
loop_
_entity_poly.entity_id
_entity_poly.type
_entity_poly.pdbx_seq_one_letter_code
_entity_poly.pdbx_strand_id
1 'polypeptide(L)'
;MIQILLPLSDNEGQPFSSSEYARVRSELTERFGGMTAFTRGPAEGLWEENGKTARDDIVVFEVMTRELDSSWWDRYRRTLENRFKQDSIVVRAQEILLL
;
A
#
# COMPACT_ATOMS: atom_id res chain seq x y z
N MET A 1 -0.67 2.16 14.11
CA MET A 1 0.03 1.68 12.89
C MET A 1 -0.84 1.91 11.66
N ILE A 2 -0.23 2.40 10.62
CA ILE A 2 -0.92 2.65 9.35
C ILE A 2 -0.31 1.74 8.30
N GLN A 3 -1.17 1.12 7.51
CA GLN A 3 -0.77 0.26 6.39
C GLN A 3 -1.33 0.81 5.09
N ILE A 4 -0.46 0.86 4.09
CA ILE A 4 -0.82 1.24 2.73
C ILE A 4 -0.62 0.01 1.85
N LEU A 5 -1.67 -0.41 1.16
CA LEU A 5 -1.62 -1.58 0.29
C LEU A 5 -1.50 -1.11 -1.15
N LEU A 6 -0.32 -1.26 -1.72
CA LEU A 6 -0.02 -0.80 -3.09
C LEU A 6 0.04 -1.99 -4.05
N PRO A 7 -0.51 -1.84 -5.25
CA PRO A 7 -0.41 -2.89 -6.25
C PRO A 7 1.02 -3.00 -6.79
N LEU A 8 1.42 -4.18 -7.22
CA LEU A 8 2.70 -4.38 -7.89
C LEU A 8 2.62 -4.15 -9.40
N SER A 9 1.42 -4.22 -9.95
CA SER A 9 1.19 -4.05 -11.38
C SER A 9 -0.02 -3.16 -11.64
N ASP A 10 -0.03 -2.53 -12.80
CA ASP A 10 -1.19 -1.76 -13.23
C ASP A 10 -2.33 -2.69 -13.69
N ASN A 11 -3.44 -2.10 -14.12
CA ASN A 11 -4.64 -2.85 -14.52
C ASN A 11 -4.44 -3.69 -15.81
N GLU A 12 -3.34 -3.46 -16.51
CA GLU A 12 -2.97 -4.21 -17.70
C GLU A 12 -1.89 -5.27 -17.43
N GLY A 13 -1.54 -5.45 -16.17
CA GLY A 13 -0.53 -6.43 -15.76
C GLY A 13 0.91 -5.95 -15.88
N GLN A 14 1.13 -4.69 -16.21
CA GLN A 14 2.48 -4.13 -16.32
C GLN A 14 2.98 -3.72 -14.94
N PRO A 15 4.17 -4.18 -14.53
CA PRO A 15 4.70 -3.81 -13.22
C PRO A 15 5.01 -2.32 -13.16
N PHE A 16 4.77 -1.71 -12.01
CA PHE A 16 5.21 -0.34 -11.76
C PHE A 16 6.71 -0.32 -11.58
N SER A 17 7.34 0.80 -11.94
CA SER A 17 8.79 0.94 -11.77
C SER A 17 9.16 1.01 -10.30
N SER A 18 10.37 0.54 -9.98
CA SER A 18 10.88 0.61 -8.61
C SER A 18 10.98 2.03 -8.10
N SER A 19 11.11 3.02 -8.98
CA SER A 19 11.18 4.44 -8.61
C SER A 19 9.88 4.94 -7.98
N GLU A 20 8.73 4.38 -8.36
CA GLU A 20 7.46 4.77 -7.76
C GLU A 20 7.38 4.37 -6.28
N TYR A 21 7.86 3.17 -5.96
CA TYR A 21 7.89 2.71 -4.57
C TYR A 21 8.96 3.43 -3.76
N ALA A 22 10.10 3.72 -4.37
CA ALA A 22 11.17 4.49 -3.73
C ALA A 22 10.68 5.89 -3.36
N ARG A 23 9.86 6.50 -4.20
CA ARG A 23 9.27 7.80 -3.94
C ARG A 23 8.33 7.77 -2.74
N VAL A 24 7.46 6.76 -2.65
CA VAL A 24 6.58 6.58 -1.50
C VAL A 24 7.39 6.38 -0.23
N ARG A 25 8.43 5.54 -0.30
CA ARG A 25 9.32 5.28 0.83
C ARG A 25 9.96 6.57 1.33
N SER A 26 10.47 7.39 0.42
CA SER A 26 11.11 8.66 0.77
C SER A 26 10.13 9.63 1.43
N GLU A 27 8.94 9.75 0.87
CA GLU A 27 7.89 10.61 1.40
C GLU A 27 7.48 10.21 2.81
N LEU A 28 7.28 8.91 3.03
CA LEU A 28 6.88 8.40 4.35
C LEU A 28 8.02 8.49 5.36
N THR A 29 9.24 8.20 4.96
CA THR A 29 10.40 8.30 5.83
C THR A 29 10.63 9.75 6.26
N GLU A 30 10.52 10.68 5.34
CA GLU A 30 10.69 12.10 5.62
C GLU A 30 9.65 12.61 6.63
N ARG A 31 8.40 12.20 6.45
CA ARG A 31 7.33 12.69 7.33
C ARG A 31 7.29 11.98 8.67
N PHE A 32 7.52 10.66 8.71
CA PHE A 32 7.32 9.85 9.91
C PHE A 32 8.60 9.32 10.53
N GLY A 33 9.75 9.56 9.93
CA GLY A 33 11.04 9.13 10.46
C GLY A 33 11.41 7.69 10.17
N GLY A 34 10.55 6.92 9.53
CA GLY A 34 10.83 5.55 9.17
C GLY A 34 9.60 4.83 8.66
N MET A 35 9.82 3.69 8.03
CA MET A 35 8.74 2.84 7.55
C MET A 35 9.25 1.43 7.32
N THR A 36 8.34 0.48 7.26
CA THR A 36 8.63 -0.90 6.91
C THR A 36 7.84 -1.26 5.66
N ALA A 37 8.45 -1.97 4.74
CA ALA A 37 7.78 -2.45 3.54
C ALA A 37 7.98 -3.95 3.40
N PHE A 38 6.93 -4.65 3.01
CA PHE A 38 7.04 -6.08 2.71
C PHE A 38 6.08 -6.45 1.58
N THR A 39 6.49 -7.45 0.80
CA THR A 39 5.66 -7.98 -0.28
C THR A 39 4.72 -9.02 0.29
N ARG A 40 3.45 -8.92 -0.07
CA ARG A 40 2.46 -9.89 0.30
C ARG A 40 2.07 -10.69 -0.94
N GLY A 41 2.38 -11.97 -0.93
CA GLY A 41 1.99 -12.86 -2.00
C GLY A 41 0.49 -13.15 -1.99
N PRO A 42 -0.04 -13.69 -3.08
CA PRO A 42 -1.45 -14.01 -3.17
C PRO A 42 -1.82 -15.07 -2.14
N ALA A 43 -3.00 -14.93 -1.56
CA ALA A 43 -3.58 -15.95 -0.72
C ALA A 43 -4.09 -17.07 -1.64
N GLU A 44 -3.33 -18.16 -1.75
CA GLU A 44 -3.70 -19.26 -2.61
C GLU A 44 -4.97 -19.94 -2.15
N GLY A 45 -5.84 -20.27 -3.09
CA GLY A 45 -7.01 -21.08 -2.86
C GLY A 45 -8.17 -20.38 -2.18
N LEU A 46 -8.12 -19.08 -1.96
CA LEU A 46 -9.22 -18.38 -1.32
C LEU A 46 -10.39 -18.16 -2.26
N TRP A 47 -10.15 -17.96 -3.53
CA TRP A 47 -11.21 -17.83 -4.51
C TRP A 47 -10.66 -17.95 -5.92
N GLU A 48 -11.51 -18.41 -6.81
CA GLU A 48 -11.21 -18.52 -8.22
C GLU A 48 -12.27 -17.77 -9.02
N GLU A 49 -11.85 -17.13 -10.06
CA GLU A 49 -12.74 -16.45 -10.99
C GLU A 49 -12.49 -16.99 -12.39
N ASN A 50 -13.54 -17.54 -13.02
CA ASN A 50 -13.47 -18.14 -14.34
C ASN A 50 -12.40 -19.25 -14.47
N GLY A 51 -12.26 -20.06 -13.41
CA GLY A 51 -11.27 -21.12 -13.39
C GLY A 51 -9.84 -20.67 -13.24
N LYS A 52 -9.62 -19.41 -12.95
CA LYS A 52 -8.29 -18.85 -12.70
C LYS A 52 -8.25 -18.29 -11.30
N THR A 53 -7.17 -18.58 -10.58
CA THR A 53 -6.93 -17.95 -9.29
C THR A 53 -6.61 -16.47 -9.51
N ALA A 54 -7.40 -15.58 -8.91
CA ALA A 54 -7.08 -14.17 -8.94
C ALA A 54 -5.85 -13.92 -8.06
N ARG A 55 -4.84 -13.28 -8.64
CA ARG A 55 -3.61 -12.94 -7.94
C ARG A 55 -3.49 -11.43 -7.88
N ASP A 56 -3.67 -10.91 -6.68
CA ASP A 56 -3.38 -9.52 -6.39
C ASP A 56 -2.11 -9.47 -5.55
N ASP A 57 -0.97 -9.40 -6.24
CA ASP A 57 0.29 -9.18 -5.55
C ASP A 57 0.35 -7.73 -5.10
N ILE A 58 0.62 -7.54 -3.83
CA ILE A 58 0.70 -6.23 -3.23
C ILE A 58 1.98 -6.06 -2.43
N VAL A 59 2.42 -4.82 -2.30
CA VAL A 59 3.41 -4.42 -1.32
C VAL A 59 2.69 -3.65 -0.22
N VAL A 60 3.00 -3.96 1.03
CA VAL A 60 2.42 -3.28 2.17
C VAL A 60 3.49 -2.37 2.76
N PHE A 61 3.18 -1.07 2.85
CA PHE A 61 4.01 -0.10 3.54
C PHE A 61 3.39 0.18 4.90
N GLU A 62 4.17 0.03 5.95
CA GLU A 62 3.72 0.27 7.32
C GLU A 62 4.42 1.45 7.94
N VAL A 63 3.66 2.29 8.60
CA VAL A 63 4.15 3.46 9.31
C VAL A 63 3.62 3.44 10.74
N MET A 64 4.51 3.68 11.68
CA MET A 64 4.13 3.86 13.08
C MET A 64 3.93 5.36 13.34
N THR A 65 2.82 5.71 13.94
CA THR A 65 2.54 7.09 14.33
C THR A 65 1.75 7.10 15.62
N ARG A 66 1.98 8.10 16.44
CA ARG A 66 1.25 8.27 17.71
C ARG A 66 -0.10 8.91 17.50
N GLU A 67 -0.20 9.79 16.51
CA GLU A 67 -1.40 10.52 16.20
C GLU A 67 -1.83 10.24 14.77
N LEU A 68 -3.13 10.18 14.55
CA LEU A 68 -3.69 9.95 13.23
C LEU A 68 -4.20 11.28 12.66
N ASP A 69 -3.50 11.79 11.65
CA ASP A 69 -3.96 12.94 10.88
C ASP A 69 -4.80 12.44 9.70
N SER A 70 -6.08 12.28 9.93
CA SER A 70 -7.00 11.73 8.93
C SER A 70 -7.05 12.58 7.67
N SER A 71 -6.94 13.90 7.78
CA SER A 71 -6.97 14.80 6.63
C SER A 71 -5.74 14.61 5.75
N TRP A 72 -4.57 14.48 6.37
CA TRP A 72 -3.33 14.24 5.63
C TRP A 72 -3.39 12.89 4.92
N TRP A 73 -3.84 11.85 5.60
CA TRP A 73 -3.93 10.51 5.02
C TRP A 73 -4.96 10.43 3.90
N ASP A 74 -6.06 11.16 4.00
CA ASP A 74 -7.05 11.22 2.92
C ASP A 74 -6.44 11.85 1.66
N ARG A 75 -5.72 12.95 1.80
CA ARG A 75 -5.03 13.59 0.68
C ARG A 75 -3.94 12.71 0.10
N TYR A 76 -3.15 12.06 0.96
CA TYR A 76 -2.07 11.20 0.51
C TYR A 76 -2.61 9.96 -0.22
N ARG A 77 -3.67 9.37 0.27
CA ARG A 77 -4.35 8.25 -0.41
C ARG A 77 -4.76 8.66 -1.82
N ARG A 78 -5.36 9.81 -1.99
CA ARG A 78 -5.76 10.32 -3.31
C ARG A 78 -4.56 10.55 -4.22
N THR A 79 -3.47 11.06 -3.68
CA THR A 79 -2.22 11.22 -4.42
C THR A 79 -1.72 9.88 -4.93
N LEU A 80 -1.75 8.85 -4.09
CA LEU A 80 -1.32 7.51 -4.47
C LEU A 80 -2.26 6.88 -5.50
N GLU A 81 -3.56 7.08 -5.35
CA GLU A 81 -4.55 6.59 -6.33
C GLU A 81 -4.26 7.15 -7.72
N ASN A 82 -3.96 8.44 -7.81
CA ASN A 82 -3.61 9.07 -9.08
C ASN A 82 -2.26 8.57 -9.61
N ARG A 83 -1.27 8.47 -8.71
CA ARG A 83 0.09 8.06 -9.09
C ARG A 83 0.15 6.62 -9.59
N PHE A 84 -0.59 5.73 -8.94
CA PHE A 84 -0.65 4.32 -9.30
C PHE A 84 -1.83 3.97 -10.21
N LYS A 85 -2.59 4.97 -10.66
CA LYS A 85 -3.71 4.82 -11.59
C LYS A 85 -4.72 3.79 -11.09
N GLN A 86 -5.08 3.88 -9.83
CA GLN A 86 -6.05 3.02 -9.18
C GLN A 86 -7.30 3.81 -8.80
N ASP A 87 -8.47 3.19 -8.95
CA ASP A 87 -9.71 3.79 -8.49
C ASP A 87 -9.75 3.89 -6.98
N SER A 88 -9.12 2.95 -6.31
CA SER A 88 -9.08 2.91 -4.86
C SER A 88 -7.81 2.22 -4.36
N ILE A 89 -7.18 2.83 -3.37
CA ILE A 89 -6.05 2.24 -2.65
C ILE A 89 -6.46 2.15 -1.19
N VAL A 90 -6.22 0.98 -0.58
CA VAL A 90 -6.54 0.77 0.83
C VAL A 90 -5.43 1.40 1.67
N VAL A 91 -5.83 2.34 2.52
CA VAL A 91 -5.00 2.86 3.60
C VAL A 91 -5.78 2.64 4.88
N ARG A 92 -5.22 1.87 5.78
CA ARG A 92 -5.94 1.50 7.01
C ARG A 92 -5.08 1.75 8.23
N ALA A 93 -5.73 2.09 9.33
CA ALA A 93 -5.08 2.32 10.61
C ALA A 93 -5.55 1.28 11.62
N GLN A 94 -4.64 0.91 12.50
CA GLN A 94 -4.89 -0.06 13.54
C GLN A 94 -4.15 0.36 14.80
N GLU A 95 -4.83 0.33 15.94
CA GLU A 95 -4.15 0.53 17.21
C GLU A 95 -3.34 -0.72 17.54
N ILE A 96 -2.09 -0.51 17.95
CA ILE A 96 -1.21 -1.60 18.33
C ILE A 96 -0.54 -1.25 19.65
N LEU A 97 -0.13 -2.29 20.34
CA LEU A 97 0.65 -2.16 21.58
C LEU A 97 2.06 -2.66 21.30
N LEU A 98 3.04 -1.78 21.53
CA LEU A 98 4.45 -2.16 21.45
C LEU A 98 4.89 -2.72 22.79
N LEU A 99 5.45 -3.88 22.77
CA LEU A 99 5.92 -4.57 23.98
C LEU A 99 7.38 -4.26 24.29
#